data_b936dd416764ae965509c758a7020e78
#
_entry.id   b936dd416764ae965509c758a7020e78
#
_cell.length_a   1.000
_cell.length_b   1.000
_cell.length_c   1.000
_cell.angle_alpha   90.00
_cell.angle_beta   90.00
_cell.angle_gamma   90.00
#
_symmetry.space_group_name_H-M   'P 1'
#
loop_
_entity.id
_entity.type
_entity.pdbx_description
1 polymer ?
#
loop_
_entity_poly.entity_id
_entity_poly.type
_entity_poly.pdbx_seq_one_letter_code
_entity_poly.pdbx_strand_id
1 'polypeptide(L)'
;MWYYVKTLQHPVNLKSKDLRMAQLLISQYGGPDGELSAALRYLNQRYSMPTNKSKGLLTDIGTEEMAHVEMIATMANQLMENASIDEIKAAGLDGHYVDHGKALFYTDATGNPWTATYIQAKGDEIGRASCRERV
;
A
#
# COMPACT_ATOMS: atom_id res chain seq x y z
N MET A 1 18.85 -0.48 -10.09
CA MET A 1 17.88 -0.75 -11.17
C MET A 1 16.70 -1.54 -10.60
N TRP A 2 15.50 -1.18 -10.98
CA TRP A 2 14.29 -1.86 -10.53
C TRP A 2 13.91 -2.97 -11.51
N TYR A 3 13.67 -4.18 -11.00
CA TYR A 3 13.17 -5.29 -11.79
C TYR A 3 11.76 -5.66 -11.35
N TYR A 4 10.89 -5.92 -12.31
CA TYR A 4 9.56 -6.43 -12.06
C TYR A 4 9.35 -7.73 -12.84
N VAL A 5 9.07 -8.80 -12.10
CA VAL A 5 8.66 -10.08 -12.68
C VAL A 5 7.15 -10.09 -12.75
N LYS A 6 6.58 -10.32 -13.93
CA LYS A 6 5.13 -10.21 -14.19
C LYS A 6 4.33 -11.40 -13.63
N THR A 7 4.67 -11.82 -12.42
CA THR A 7 3.97 -12.89 -11.69
C THR A 7 3.94 -12.53 -10.22
N LEU A 8 2.88 -12.92 -9.53
CA LEU A 8 2.82 -12.79 -8.09
C LEU A 8 3.81 -13.77 -7.45
N GLN A 9 4.38 -13.41 -6.30
CA GLN A 9 5.25 -14.29 -5.52
C GLN A 9 4.53 -15.60 -5.17
N HIS A 10 3.27 -15.52 -4.80
CA HIS A 10 2.39 -16.67 -4.61
C HIS A 10 1.10 -16.44 -5.39
N PRO A 11 0.53 -17.46 -6.03
CA PRO A 11 -0.72 -17.32 -6.75
C PRO A 11 -1.87 -16.87 -5.84
N VAL A 12 -2.67 -15.95 -6.33
CA VAL A 12 -3.88 -15.47 -5.65
C VAL A 12 -5.06 -15.75 -6.56
N ASN A 13 -5.98 -16.58 -6.10
CA ASN A 13 -7.16 -16.96 -6.87
C ASN A 13 -8.36 -17.12 -5.93
N LEU A 14 -9.00 -16.00 -5.62
CA LEU A 14 -10.19 -15.94 -4.78
C LEU A 14 -11.41 -15.94 -5.68
N LYS A 15 -12.31 -16.88 -5.45
CA LYS A 15 -13.43 -17.14 -6.36
C LYS A 15 -14.74 -16.51 -5.92
N SER A 16 -14.82 -16.05 -4.69
CA SER A 16 -16.05 -15.52 -4.12
C SER A 16 -15.89 -14.08 -3.70
N LYS A 17 -16.86 -13.25 -4.08
CA LYS A 17 -16.96 -11.88 -3.62
C LYS A 17 -17.12 -11.85 -2.10
N ASP A 18 -16.30 -11.05 -1.42
CA ASP A 18 -16.39 -10.85 0.03
C ASP A 18 -15.91 -9.43 0.37
N LEU A 19 -16.82 -8.50 0.42
CA LEU A 19 -16.53 -7.09 0.65
C LEU A 19 -16.05 -6.81 2.07
N ARG A 20 -16.50 -7.61 3.04
CA ARG A 20 -16.03 -7.47 4.42
C ARG A 20 -14.55 -7.84 4.54
N MET A 21 -14.16 -8.93 3.92
CA MET A 21 -12.74 -9.32 3.88
C MET A 21 -11.90 -8.30 3.11
N ALA A 22 -12.40 -7.78 2.00
CA ALA A 22 -11.73 -6.74 1.25
C ALA A 22 -11.46 -5.50 2.11
N GLN A 23 -12.43 -5.08 2.91
CA GLN A 23 -12.28 -3.95 3.84
C GLN A 23 -11.16 -4.21 4.86
N LEU A 24 -11.09 -5.42 5.40
CA LEU A 24 -10.04 -5.79 6.34
C LEU A 24 -8.65 -5.80 5.69
N LEU A 25 -8.56 -6.21 4.43
CA LEU A 25 -7.28 -6.26 3.71
C LEU A 25 -6.73 -4.88 3.35
N ILE A 26 -7.55 -3.87 3.21
CA ILE A 26 -7.09 -2.53 2.84
C ILE A 26 -6.12 -1.97 3.88
N SER A 27 -6.32 -2.23 5.16
CA SER A 27 -5.38 -1.80 6.20
C SER A 27 -4.01 -2.48 6.09
N GLN A 28 -3.97 -3.67 5.49
CA GLN A 28 -2.73 -4.41 5.24
C GLN A 28 -2.05 -4.00 3.93
N TYR A 29 -2.77 -3.36 3.03
CA TYR A 29 -2.24 -2.87 1.77
C TYR A 29 -1.37 -1.62 1.96
N GLY A 30 -1.92 -0.63 2.60
CA GLY A 30 -1.26 0.66 2.84
C GLY A 30 -1.51 1.15 4.26
N GLY A 31 -1.04 2.34 4.56
CA GLY A 31 -1.14 2.91 5.90
C GLY A 31 -0.02 2.45 6.83
N PRO A 32 -0.06 2.87 8.12
CA PRO A 32 1.08 2.72 9.03
C PRO A 32 1.40 1.26 9.39
N ASP A 33 0.42 0.37 9.32
CA ASP A 33 0.57 -1.04 9.65
C ASP A 33 0.51 -1.96 8.42
N GLY A 34 0.50 -1.37 7.22
CA GLY A 34 0.41 -2.11 5.97
C GLY A 34 1.76 -2.52 5.39
N GLU A 35 1.72 -3.37 4.37
CA GLU A 35 2.91 -3.90 3.71
C GLU A 35 3.73 -2.82 3.01
N LEU A 36 3.09 -1.82 2.44
CA LEU A 36 3.80 -0.71 1.81
C LEU A 36 4.62 0.07 2.84
N SER A 37 4.04 0.36 4.00
CA SER A 37 4.76 1.02 5.09
C SER A 37 5.90 0.15 5.61
N ALA A 38 5.69 -1.16 5.75
CA ALA A 38 6.73 -2.10 6.15
C ALA A 38 7.89 -2.10 5.16
N ALA A 39 7.60 -2.15 3.86
CA ALA A 39 8.61 -2.09 2.81
C ALA A 39 9.46 -0.82 2.93
N LEU A 40 8.82 0.34 3.06
CA LEU A 40 9.51 1.61 3.17
C LEU A 40 10.36 1.69 4.45
N ARG A 41 9.86 1.16 5.56
CA ARG A 41 10.62 1.14 6.81
C ARG A 41 11.88 0.28 6.70
N TYR A 42 11.77 -0.94 6.20
CA TYR A 42 12.92 -1.83 6.05
C TYR A 42 13.93 -1.28 5.05
N LEU A 43 13.48 -0.83 3.90
CA LEU A 43 14.36 -0.29 2.87
C LEU A 43 15.08 1.00 3.34
N ASN A 44 14.40 1.82 4.12
CA ASN A 44 15.01 3.02 4.68
C ASN A 44 15.97 2.70 5.83
N GLN A 45 15.59 1.77 6.71
CA GLN A 45 16.39 1.36 7.85
C GLN A 45 17.74 0.76 7.44
N ARG A 46 17.82 0.15 6.25
CA ARG A 46 19.08 -0.43 5.77
C ARG A 46 20.25 0.54 5.74
N TYR A 47 19.98 1.83 5.50
CA TYR A 47 21.04 2.84 5.42
C TYR A 47 21.73 3.11 6.76
N SER A 48 21.08 2.81 7.87
CA SER A 48 21.63 2.97 9.21
C SER A 48 22.21 1.70 9.81
N MET A 49 22.18 0.60 9.07
CA MET A 49 22.72 -0.67 9.57
C MET A 49 24.24 -0.68 9.63
N PRO A 50 24.84 -1.30 10.66
CA PRO A 50 26.27 -1.25 10.88
C PRO A 50 27.09 -2.14 9.94
N THR A 51 26.50 -3.17 9.35
CA THR A 51 27.20 -4.13 8.48
C THR A 51 26.54 -4.26 7.12
N ASN A 52 27.32 -4.64 6.11
CA ASN A 52 26.78 -4.93 4.78
C ASN A 52 25.83 -6.11 4.80
N LYS A 53 26.06 -7.08 5.68
CA LYS A 53 25.19 -8.24 5.82
C LYS A 53 23.81 -7.84 6.32
N SER A 54 23.74 -6.98 7.33
CA SER A 54 22.44 -6.48 7.84
C SER A 54 21.74 -5.55 6.84
N LYS A 55 22.50 -4.75 6.09
CA LYS A 55 21.94 -3.95 4.98
C LYS A 55 21.32 -4.84 3.91
N GLY A 56 22.01 -5.91 3.52
CA GLY A 56 21.52 -6.87 2.54
C GLY A 56 20.26 -7.58 3.03
N LEU A 57 20.24 -8.00 4.30
CA LEU A 57 19.06 -8.64 4.89
C LEU A 57 17.83 -7.72 4.85
N LEU A 58 17.97 -6.47 5.24
CA LEU A 58 16.86 -5.51 5.22
C LEU A 58 16.43 -5.17 3.80
N THR A 59 17.35 -5.19 2.84
CA THR A 59 16.99 -5.02 1.44
C THR A 59 16.14 -6.19 0.95
N ASP A 60 16.51 -7.41 1.29
CA ASP A 60 15.73 -8.60 0.92
C ASP A 60 14.34 -8.58 1.55
N ILE A 61 14.24 -8.28 2.84
CA ILE A 61 12.95 -8.19 3.53
C ILE A 61 12.10 -7.08 2.94
N GLY A 62 12.65 -5.90 2.74
CA GLY A 62 11.89 -4.77 2.20
C GLY A 62 11.37 -5.00 0.78
N THR A 63 12.15 -5.67 -0.06
CA THR A 63 11.70 -6.02 -1.41
C THR A 63 10.63 -7.12 -1.38
N GLU A 64 10.72 -8.05 -0.44
CA GLU A 64 9.67 -9.05 -0.23
C GLU A 64 8.35 -8.40 0.20
N GLU A 65 8.40 -7.38 1.05
CA GLU A 65 7.20 -6.62 1.44
C GLU A 65 6.53 -5.95 0.23
N MET A 66 7.30 -5.53 -0.78
CA MET A 66 6.72 -5.02 -2.03
C MET A 66 5.95 -6.11 -2.78
N ALA A 67 6.41 -7.35 -2.74
CA ALA A 67 5.67 -8.49 -3.29
C ALA A 67 4.36 -8.73 -2.51
N HIS A 68 4.38 -8.56 -1.19
CA HIS A 68 3.19 -8.65 -0.36
C HIS A 68 2.17 -7.55 -0.69
N VAL A 69 2.62 -6.33 -0.95
CA VAL A 69 1.75 -5.23 -1.44
C VAL A 69 0.96 -5.68 -2.67
N GLU A 70 1.64 -6.28 -3.64
CA GLU A 70 1.01 -6.73 -4.88
C GLU A 70 -0.01 -7.84 -4.62
N MET A 71 0.33 -8.82 -3.78
CA MET A 71 -0.58 -9.90 -3.43
C MET A 71 -1.82 -9.41 -2.68
N ILE A 72 -1.65 -8.51 -1.71
CA ILE A 72 -2.77 -7.94 -0.95
C ILE A 72 -3.68 -7.12 -1.87
N ALA A 73 -3.12 -6.30 -2.75
CA ALA A 73 -3.90 -5.53 -3.73
C ALA A 73 -4.71 -6.46 -4.65
N THR A 74 -4.09 -7.54 -5.11
CA THR A 74 -4.76 -8.52 -5.97
C THR A 74 -5.90 -9.22 -5.23
N MET A 75 -5.68 -9.62 -3.98
CA MET A 75 -6.72 -10.23 -3.16
C MET A 75 -7.90 -9.27 -2.94
N ALA A 76 -7.63 -8.03 -2.57
CA ALA A 76 -8.68 -7.04 -2.37
C ALA A 76 -9.50 -6.83 -3.66
N ASN A 77 -8.81 -6.74 -4.80
CA ASN A 77 -9.47 -6.58 -6.10
C ASN A 77 -10.36 -7.80 -6.43
N GLN A 78 -9.86 -9.00 -6.22
CA GLN A 78 -10.64 -10.22 -6.50
C GLN A 78 -11.86 -10.36 -5.58
N LEU A 79 -11.73 -10.00 -4.31
CA LEU A 79 -12.84 -10.04 -3.35
C LEU A 79 -13.95 -9.05 -3.69
N MET A 80 -13.65 -8.01 -4.46
CA MET A 80 -14.60 -6.99 -4.88
C MET A 80 -15.08 -7.18 -6.31
N GLU A 81 -14.58 -8.16 -7.01
CA GLU A 81 -14.96 -8.43 -8.39
C GLU A 81 -16.48 -8.64 -8.49
N ASN A 82 -17.08 -8.00 -9.48
CA ASN A 82 -18.53 -8.02 -9.73
C ASN A 82 -19.39 -7.36 -8.64
N ALA A 83 -18.82 -6.63 -7.70
CA ALA A 83 -19.57 -5.84 -6.75
C ALA A 83 -20.20 -4.62 -7.42
N SER A 84 -21.43 -4.30 -7.08
CA SER A 84 -22.08 -3.06 -7.51
C SER A 84 -21.56 -1.87 -6.69
N ILE A 85 -21.77 -0.66 -7.20
CA ILE A 85 -21.44 0.56 -6.46
C ILE A 85 -22.20 0.64 -5.14
N ASP A 86 -23.46 0.21 -5.13
CA ASP A 86 -24.27 0.19 -3.91
C ASP A 86 -23.72 -0.79 -2.87
N GLU A 87 -23.26 -1.96 -3.30
CA GLU A 87 -22.61 -2.93 -2.41
C GLU A 87 -21.32 -2.37 -1.83
N ILE A 88 -20.51 -1.68 -2.65
CA ILE A 88 -19.27 -1.04 -2.23
C ILE A 88 -19.56 0.02 -1.16
N LYS A 89 -20.56 0.87 -1.38
CA LYS A 89 -20.99 1.89 -0.41
C LYS A 89 -21.51 1.25 0.88
N ALA A 90 -22.35 0.24 0.76
CA ALA A 90 -22.90 -0.45 1.92
C ALA A 90 -21.82 -1.12 2.78
N ALA A 91 -20.71 -1.56 2.17
CA ALA A 91 -19.57 -2.13 2.87
C ALA A 91 -18.61 -1.06 3.44
N GLY A 92 -18.86 0.21 3.23
CA GLY A 92 -18.01 1.29 3.71
C GLY A 92 -16.70 1.43 2.94
N LEU A 93 -16.66 1.00 1.70
CA LEU A 93 -15.45 0.99 0.85
C LEU A 93 -15.42 2.14 -0.15
N ASP A 94 -16.43 2.97 -0.20
CA ASP A 94 -16.53 4.07 -1.15
C ASP A 94 -15.43 5.12 -0.97
N GLY A 95 -14.92 5.30 0.25
CA GLY A 95 -13.78 6.18 0.50
C GLY A 95 -12.46 5.73 -0.14
N HIS A 96 -12.36 4.45 -0.54
CA HIS A 96 -11.15 3.88 -1.14
C HIS A 96 -11.23 3.76 -2.66
N TYR A 97 -12.38 4.04 -3.26
CA TYR A 97 -12.60 3.88 -4.68
C TYR A 97 -13.02 5.18 -5.33
N VAL A 98 -12.45 5.45 -6.48
CA VAL A 98 -12.83 6.59 -7.31
C VAL A 98 -13.73 6.10 -8.44
N ASP A 99 -14.43 7.02 -9.06
CA ASP A 99 -15.44 6.78 -10.10
C ASP A 99 -14.95 6.05 -11.35
N HIS A 100 -13.67 5.74 -11.43
CA HIS A 100 -13.05 5.18 -12.62
C HIS A 100 -13.00 3.66 -12.60
N GLY A 101 -14.15 3.01 -12.69
CA GLY A 101 -14.22 1.58 -12.90
C GLY A 101 -13.88 0.73 -11.67
N LYS A 102 -14.16 1.22 -10.49
CA LYS A 102 -13.97 0.50 -9.21
C LYS A 102 -12.51 0.17 -8.89
N ALA A 103 -11.57 0.91 -9.45
CA ALA A 103 -10.17 0.73 -9.10
C ALA A 103 -9.87 1.33 -7.73
N LEU A 104 -9.03 0.64 -6.97
CA LEU A 104 -8.58 1.15 -5.67
C LEU A 104 -7.79 2.43 -5.88
N PHE A 105 -8.20 3.49 -5.20
CA PHE A 105 -7.54 4.79 -5.26
C PHE A 105 -6.68 5.01 -4.01
N TYR A 106 -5.70 5.88 -4.13
CA TYR A 106 -4.83 6.20 -3.02
C TYR A 106 -5.57 6.92 -1.91
N THR A 107 -5.69 6.23 -0.80
CA THR A 107 -6.19 6.78 0.46
C THR A 107 -5.29 6.33 1.58
N ASP A 108 -5.38 7.01 2.72
CA ASP A 108 -4.78 6.47 3.94
C ASP A 108 -5.65 5.31 4.47
N ALA A 109 -5.22 4.72 5.59
CA ALA A 109 -5.91 3.57 6.20
C ALA A 109 -7.34 3.90 6.66
N THR A 110 -7.68 5.18 6.81
CA THR A 110 -9.02 5.63 7.22
C THR A 110 -9.89 6.04 6.03
N GLY A 111 -9.41 5.88 4.80
CA GLY A 111 -10.15 6.20 3.60
C GLY A 111 -10.06 7.68 3.17
N ASN A 112 -9.16 8.45 3.77
CA ASN A 112 -8.97 9.85 3.36
C ASN A 112 -8.15 9.91 2.06
N PRO A 113 -8.66 10.58 1.01
CA PRO A 113 -7.92 10.73 -0.25
C PRO A 113 -6.59 11.48 -0.05
N TRP A 114 -5.60 11.13 -0.82
CA TRP A 114 -4.35 11.88 -0.87
C TRP A 114 -4.56 13.17 -1.68
N THR A 115 -5.25 14.13 -1.10
CA THR A 115 -5.42 15.46 -1.71
C THR A 115 -4.17 16.31 -1.48
N ALA A 116 -3.99 17.31 -2.34
CA ALA A 116 -2.88 18.24 -2.18
C ALA A 116 -2.90 18.93 -0.80
N THR A 117 -4.07 19.28 -0.31
CA THR A 117 -4.23 19.90 1.03
C THR A 117 -3.80 18.93 2.13
N TYR A 118 -4.21 17.67 2.05
CA TYR A 118 -3.88 16.67 3.06
C TYR A 118 -2.38 16.36 3.06
N ILE A 119 -1.80 16.19 1.88
CA ILE A 119 -0.37 15.94 1.72
C ILE A 119 0.45 17.13 2.22
N GLN A 120 0.02 18.34 1.93
CA GLN A 120 0.69 19.55 2.42
C GLN A 120 0.66 19.65 3.94
N ALA A 121 -0.46 19.35 4.57
CA ALA A 121 -0.57 19.44 6.02
C ALA A 121 0.41 18.51 6.75
N LYS A 122 0.70 17.34 6.18
CA LYS A 122 1.59 16.34 6.79
C LYS A 122 2.95 16.25 6.10
N GLY A 123 2.98 16.44 4.79
CA GLY A 123 4.19 16.31 3.98
C GLY A 123 5.09 17.53 4.02
N ASP A 124 4.54 18.70 4.28
CA ASP A 124 5.32 19.95 4.33
C ASP A 124 6.39 19.92 5.43
N GLU A 125 6.09 19.33 6.57
CA GLU A 125 7.09 19.21 7.64
C GLU A 125 8.27 18.34 7.19
N ILE A 126 7.99 17.22 6.56
CA ILE A 126 9.00 16.31 6.05
C ILE A 126 9.72 16.95 4.84
N GLY A 127 8.98 17.56 3.93
CA GLY A 127 9.53 18.25 2.77
C GLY A 127 10.41 19.42 3.14
N ARG A 128 10.02 20.23 4.10
CA ARG A 128 10.82 21.34 4.62
C ARG A 128 12.07 20.86 5.32
N ALA A 129 11.99 19.80 6.10
CA ALA A 129 13.15 19.21 6.76
C ALA A 129 14.16 18.70 5.73
N SER A 130 13.73 17.95 4.73
CA SER A 130 14.60 17.41 3.70
C SER A 130 15.21 18.49 2.80
N CYS A 131 14.47 19.55 2.52
CA CYS A 131 15.00 20.71 1.77
C CYS A 131 16.01 21.52 2.58
N ARG A 132 15.82 21.65 3.89
CA ARG A 132 16.78 22.34 4.77
C ARG A 132 18.09 21.58 4.91
N GLU A 133 18.04 20.27 4.95
CA GLU A 133 19.24 19.44 5.06
C GLU A 133 20.07 19.43 3.76
N ARG A 134 19.46 19.75 2.63
CA ARG A 134 20.16 19.80 1.33
C ARG A 134 20.80 21.14 1.01
N VAL A 135 20.50 22.11 1.76
CA VAL A 135 21.05 23.47 1.63
C VAL A 135 22.14 23.69 2.66
#